data_e361ec90403d132151c094c758a7718c
#
_entry.id   e361ec90403d132151c094c758a7718c
#
_cell.length_a   1.000
_cell.length_b   1.000
_cell.length_c   1.000
_cell.angle_alpha   90.00
_cell.angle_beta   90.00
_cell.angle_gamma   90.00
#
_symmetry.space_group_name_H-M   'P 1'
#
loop_
_entity.id
_entity.type
_entity.pdbx_description
1 polymer ?
#
loop_
_entity_poly.entity_id
_entity_poly.type
_entity_poly.pdbx_seq_one_letter_code
_entity_poly.pdbx_strand_id
1 'polypeptide(L)'
;GLTVHTRFPPEPNGYLHIGHCKALCIDFGTAERYHGLCNLRMDDTNPAKEDTEYVDAIQQDIHWLGFDWGDRFFYGSDYFEKDYEYAVELIKKGLAYVCELTPEEFKANRGDIGIPATSPYRDRPIEESLDLFERMKNGEFPEGKYTLRAKIDLASGNFNMRDPVIYRINHMHHHRQGDKWCIYPMYDFAHPIQ
;
A
#
# COMPACT_ATOMS: atom_id res chain seq x y z
N GLY A 1 -5.77 23.37 -21.88
CA GLY A 1 -6.07 21.95 -21.69
C GLY A 1 -5.30 21.36 -20.52
N LEU A 2 -5.71 20.20 -20.03
CA LEU A 2 -4.98 19.49 -18.97
C LEU A 2 -3.75 18.81 -19.57
N THR A 3 -2.61 18.85 -18.88
CA THR A 3 -1.43 18.06 -19.21
C THR A 3 -1.71 16.58 -18.87
N VAL A 4 -1.47 15.67 -19.82
CA VAL A 4 -1.54 14.24 -19.56
C VAL A 4 -0.41 13.85 -18.61
N HIS A 5 -0.74 13.16 -17.54
CA HIS A 5 0.23 12.68 -16.55
C HIS A 5 -0.07 11.24 -16.21
N THR A 6 0.84 10.35 -16.54
CA THR A 6 0.75 8.92 -16.29
C THR A 6 1.81 8.49 -15.26
N ARG A 7 1.73 7.25 -14.81
CA ARG A 7 2.67 6.69 -13.84
C ARG A 7 2.84 5.20 -14.07
N PHE A 8 4.08 4.74 -14.13
CA PHE A 8 4.42 3.32 -14.08
C PHE A 8 4.93 2.98 -12.68
N PRO A 9 4.19 2.17 -11.90
CA PRO A 9 4.51 1.87 -10.50
C PRO A 9 4.97 0.41 -10.31
N PRO A 10 6.17 0.00 -10.78
CA PRO A 10 6.63 -1.37 -10.63
C PRO A 10 6.97 -1.69 -9.16
N GLU A 11 6.67 -2.91 -8.73
CA GLU A 11 7.16 -3.45 -7.46
C GLU A 11 8.58 -4.02 -7.69
N PRO A 12 9.62 -3.56 -6.94
CA PRO A 12 11.00 -3.99 -7.15
C PRO A 12 11.29 -5.35 -6.49
N ASN A 13 10.49 -6.37 -6.84
CA ASN A 13 10.55 -7.74 -6.31
C ASN A 13 11.02 -8.78 -7.33
N GLY A 14 11.46 -8.33 -8.49
CA GLY A 14 11.93 -9.17 -9.59
C GLY A 14 12.24 -8.35 -10.84
N TYR A 15 12.76 -9.04 -11.86
CA TYR A 15 13.02 -8.44 -13.16
C TYR A 15 11.74 -8.21 -13.95
N LEU A 16 11.77 -7.22 -14.87
CA LEU A 16 10.65 -6.97 -15.78
C LEU A 16 10.45 -8.15 -16.75
N HIS A 17 9.23 -8.33 -17.19
CA HIS A 17 8.84 -9.30 -18.21
C HIS A 17 7.92 -8.64 -19.25
N ILE A 18 7.51 -9.40 -20.27
CA ILE A 18 6.72 -8.89 -21.40
C ILE A 18 5.40 -8.21 -20.96
N GLY A 19 4.80 -8.63 -19.86
CA GLY A 19 3.61 -7.98 -19.31
C GLY A 19 3.90 -6.56 -18.82
N HIS A 20 5.07 -6.32 -18.24
CA HIS A 20 5.52 -4.97 -17.87
C HIS A 20 5.81 -4.11 -19.10
N CYS A 21 6.37 -4.68 -20.18
CA CYS A 21 6.57 -3.95 -21.43
C CYS A 21 5.26 -3.41 -22.00
N LYS A 22 4.18 -4.20 -21.92
CA LYS A 22 2.84 -3.72 -22.32
C LYS A 22 2.39 -2.53 -21.49
N ALA A 23 2.53 -2.59 -20.17
CA ALA A 23 2.18 -1.47 -19.28
C ALA A 23 3.04 -0.23 -19.57
N LEU A 24 4.36 -0.38 -19.75
CA LEU A 24 5.26 0.69 -20.12
C LEU A 24 4.86 1.38 -21.42
N CYS A 25 4.49 0.61 -22.45
CA CYS A 25 3.99 1.15 -23.71
C CYS A 25 2.68 1.92 -23.54
N ILE A 26 1.82 1.53 -22.60
CA ILE A 26 0.59 2.26 -22.28
C ILE A 26 0.93 3.55 -21.54
N ASP A 27 1.71 3.48 -20.47
CA ASP A 27 1.95 4.61 -19.57
C ASP A 27 2.86 5.65 -20.22
N PHE A 28 4.07 5.26 -20.63
CA PHE A 28 5.03 6.16 -21.30
C PHE A 28 4.55 6.55 -22.69
N GLY A 29 4.06 5.60 -23.49
CA GLY A 29 3.56 5.86 -24.84
C GLY A 29 2.36 6.82 -24.85
N THR A 30 1.47 6.76 -23.85
CA THR A 30 0.38 7.73 -23.72
C THR A 30 0.93 9.13 -23.41
N ALA A 31 1.87 9.23 -22.46
CA ALA A 31 2.51 10.49 -22.15
C ALA A 31 3.20 11.09 -23.39
N GLU A 32 4.00 10.32 -24.13
CA GLU A 32 4.67 10.75 -25.36
C GLU A 32 3.68 11.23 -26.42
N ARG A 33 2.64 10.43 -26.68
CA ARG A 33 1.62 10.73 -27.70
C ARG A 33 0.91 12.06 -27.47
N TYR A 34 0.69 12.44 -26.22
CA TYR A 34 -0.04 13.64 -25.84
C TYR A 34 0.88 14.76 -25.30
N HIS A 35 2.20 14.65 -25.49
CA HIS A 35 3.19 15.60 -24.98
C HIS A 35 3.04 15.86 -23.47
N GLY A 36 2.74 14.80 -22.74
CA GLY A 36 2.54 14.80 -21.30
C GLY A 36 3.77 14.32 -20.53
N LEU A 37 3.55 13.90 -19.29
CA LEU A 37 4.58 13.43 -18.37
C LEU A 37 4.28 12.00 -17.90
N CYS A 38 5.33 11.21 -17.68
CA CYS A 38 5.21 9.92 -17.01
C CYS A 38 6.15 9.85 -15.81
N ASN A 39 5.64 9.48 -14.64
CA ASN A 39 6.43 9.23 -13.45
C ASN A 39 6.84 7.76 -13.40
N LEU A 40 8.08 7.50 -12.98
CA LEU A 40 8.51 6.18 -12.53
C LEU A 40 8.45 6.18 -10.99
N ARG A 41 7.58 5.36 -10.41
CA ARG A 41 7.47 5.23 -8.96
C ARG A 41 7.63 3.78 -8.54
N MET A 42 8.71 3.46 -7.86
CA MET A 42 8.89 2.14 -7.27
C MET A 42 7.86 1.92 -6.18
N ASP A 43 7.02 0.89 -6.33
CA ASP A 43 6.10 0.45 -5.30
C ASP A 43 6.84 -0.46 -4.32
N ASP A 44 7.56 0.15 -3.39
CA ASP A 44 8.40 -0.50 -2.40
C ASP A 44 7.77 -0.50 -1.00
N THR A 45 6.47 -0.76 -0.95
CA THR A 45 5.71 -0.80 0.31
C THR A 45 5.87 -2.10 1.09
N ASN A 46 6.30 -3.19 0.44
CA ASN A 46 6.46 -4.50 1.07
C ASN A 46 7.92 -4.84 1.34
N PRO A 47 8.43 -4.74 2.59
CA PRO A 47 9.84 -4.96 2.91
C PRO A 47 10.33 -6.39 2.65
N ALA A 48 9.41 -7.36 2.53
CA ALA A 48 9.77 -8.79 2.46
C ALA A 48 10.35 -9.23 1.12
N LYS A 49 10.23 -8.44 0.04
CA LYS A 49 10.50 -8.89 -1.33
C LYS A 49 11.34 -7.94 -2.16
N GLU A 50 11.74 -6.81 -1.60
CA GLU A 50 12.31 -5.70 -2.35
C GLU A 50 13.84 -5.69 -2.26
N ASP A 51 14.50 -5.48 -3.40
CA ASP A 51 15.95 -5.40 -3.48
C ASP A 51 16.38 -4.25 -4.40
N THR A 52 17.47 -3.57 -4.02
CA THR A 52 18.10 -2.51 -4.82
C THR A 52 18.56 -3.02 -6.19
N GLU A 53 18.96 -4.28 -6.32
CA GLU A 53 19.30 -4.88 -7.61
C GLU A 53 18.13 -4.79 -8.60
N TYR A 54 16.92 -5.07 -8.16
CA TYR A 54 15.75 -4.98 -9.03
C TYR A 54 15.38 -3.54 -9.37
N VAL A 55 15.57 -2.60 -8.43
CA VAL A 55 15.39 -1.16 -8.70
C VAL A 55 16.29 -0.71 -9.85
N ASP A 56 17.55 -1.08 -9.81
CA ASP A 56 18.52 -0.72 -10.85
C ASP A 56 18.22 -1.40 -12.19
N ALA A 57 17.90 -2.69 -12.15
CA ALA A 57 17.54 -3.47 -13.35
C ALA A 57 16.29 -2.91 -14.04
N ILE A 58 15.26 -2.56 -13.29
CA ILE A 58 14.02 -1.96 -13.82
C ILE A 58 14.33 -0.65 -14.56
N GLN A 59 15.15 0.22 -13.97
CA GLN A 59 15.53 1.48 -14.60
C GLN A 59 16.30 1.25 -15.92
N GLN A 60 17.25 0.31 -15.92
CA GLN A 60 18.02 -0.05 -17.11
C GLN A 60 17.12 -0.59 -18.23
N ASP A 61 16.18 -1.47 -17.89
CA ASP A 61 15.25 -2.08 -18.85
C ASP A 61 14.31 -1.02 -19.48
N ILE A 62 13.82 -0.07 -18.68
CA ILE A 62 12.96 1.01 -19.17
C ILE A 62 13.73 1.90 -20.16
N HIS A 63 14.97 2.28 -19.83
CA HIS A 63 15.82 3.03 -20.76
C HIS A 63 16.17 2.22 -22.02
N TRP A 64 16.44 0.92 -21.88
CA TRP A 64 16.69 0.04 -23.03
C TRP A 64 15.49 -0.02 -23.98
N LEU A 65 14.26 0.05 -23.46
CA LEU A 65 13.04 0.11 -24.24
C LEU A 65 12.82 1.50 -24.92
N GLY A 66 13.66 2.48 -24.61
CA GLY A 66 13.61 3.82 -25.19
C GLY A 66 12.77 4.83 -24.41
N PHE A 67 12.31 4.49 -23.21
CA PHE A 67 11.53 5.40 -22.36
C PHE A 67 12.42 6.14 -21.36
N ASP A 68 11.99 7.36 -20.99
CA ASP A 68 12.66 8.20 -20.01
C ASP A 68 11.64 8.91 -19.11
N TRP A 69 11.94 8.92 -17.81
CA TRP A 69 11.13 9.63 -16.82
C TRP A 69 11.73 10.99 -16.41
N GLY A 70 12.91 11.34 -16.87
CA GLY A 70 13.63 12.56 -16.48
C GLY A 70 13.97 12.57 -14.99
N ASP A 71 13.54 13.61 -14.28
CA ASP A 71 13.69 13.77 -12.85
C ASP A 71 12.51 13.24 -12.00
N ARG A 72 11.53 12.61 -12.66
CA ARG A 72 10.28 12.13 -12.04
C ARG A 72 10.40 10.67 -11.57
N PHE A 73 11.41 10.41 -10.75
CA PHE A 73 11.63 9.13 -10.09
C PHE A 73 11.27 9.21 -8.62
N PHE A 74 10.41 8.30 -8.14
CA PHE A 74 9.90 8.31 -6.77
C PHE A 74 9.89 6.91 -6.18
N TYR A 75 9.88 6.85 -4.84
CA TYR A 75 9.65 5.63 -4.08
C TYR A 75 8.38 5.75 -3.26
N GLY A 76 7.59 4.68 -3.20
CA GLY A 76 6.43 4.60 -2.31
C GLY A 76 6.82 4.76 -0.85
N SER A 77 7.97 4.21 -0.46
CA SER A 77 8.49 4.30 0.91
C SER A 77 8.81 5.73 1.39
N ASP A 78 8.99 6.69 0.48
CA ASP A 78 9.18 8.09 0.84
C ASP A 78 7.91 8.73 1.45
N TYR A 79 6.77 8.08 1.25
CA TYR A 79 5.47 8.56 1.72
C TYR A 79 5.00 7.88 3.03
N PHE A 80 5.76 6.98 3.63
CA PHE A 80 5.34 6.24 4.83
C PHE A 80 4.95 7.12 6.00
N GLU A 81 5.62 8.24 6.21
CA GLU A 81 5.22 9.21 7.25
C GLU A 81 3.83 9.79 6.97
N LYS A 82 3.58 10.15 5.72
CA LYS A 82 2.29 10.71 5.28
C LYS A 82 1.17 9.66 5.30
N ASP A 83 1.48 8.44 4.90
CA ASP A 83 0.55 7.30 5.00
C ASP A 83 0.12 7.10 6.46
N TYR A 84 1.06 7.15 7.40
CA TYR A 84 0.79 7.06 8.83
C TYR A 84 -0.09 8.22 9.33
N GLU A 85 0.22 9.45 8.96
CA GLU A 85 -0.58 10.62 9.32
C GLU A 85 -2.04 10.50 8.84
N TYR A 86 -2.26 10.07 7.61
CA TYR A 86 -3.60 9.84 7.08
C TYR A 86 -4.32 8.67 7.76
N ALA A 87 -3.62 7.61 8.12
CA ALA A 87 -4.20 6.52 8.89
C ALA A 87 -4.67 7.00 10.26
N VAL A 88 -3.87 7.79 10.96
CA VAL A 88 -4.25 8.43 12.24
C VAL A 88 -5.46 9.35 12.05
N GLU A 89 -5.51 10.11 10.97
CA GLU A 89 -6.67 10.98 10.67
C GLU A 89 -7.95 10.15 10.46
N LEU A 90 -7.87 9.03 9.76
CA LEU A 90 -9.01 8.11 9.60
C LEU A 90 -9.51 7.57 10.95
N ILE A 91 -8.61 7.20 11.85
CA ILE A 91 -8.98 6.74 13.20
C ILE A 91 -9.70 7.86 13.95
N LYS A 92 -9.16 9.09 13.95
CA LYS A 92 -9.77 10.26 14.59
C LYS A 92 -11.16 10.58 14.07
N LYS A 93 -11.40 10.32 12.79
CA LYS A 93 -12.73 10.48 12.15
C LYS A 93 -13.68 9.31 12.41
N GLY A 94 -13.25 8.25 13.10
CA GLY A 94 -14.04 7.03 13.29
C GLY A 94 -14.20 6.18 12.03
N LEU A 95 -13.31 6.34 11.05
CA LEU A 95 -13.32 5.65 9.77
C LEU A 95 -12.28 4.53 9.67
N ALA A 96 -11.54 4.28 10.73
CA ALA A 96 -10.63 3.14 10.89
C ALA A 96 -10.57 2.71 12.34
N TYR A 97 -10.26 1.45 12.57
CA TYR A 97 -10.17 0.85 13.92
C TYR A 97 -9.10 -0.24 13.97
N VAL A 98 -8.51 -0.44 15.15
CA VAL A 98 -7.56 -1.53 15.39
C VAL A 98 -8.35 -2.83 15.69
N CYS A 99 -7.97 -3.88 14.96
CA CYS A 99 -8.59 -5.21 15.04
C CYS A 99 -7.61 -6.24 15.58
N GLU A 100 -8.09 -7.15 16.43
CA GLU A 100 -7.29 -8.22 17.05
C GLU A 100 -7.49 -9.58 16.37
N LEU A 101 -8.32 -9.67 15.33
CA LEU A 101 -8.56 -10.94 14.66
C LEU A 101 -7.26 -11.47 14.03
N THR A 102 -6.94 -12.73 14.31
CA THR A 102 -5.90 -13.46 13.58
C THR A 102 -6.29 -13.65 12.11
N PRO A 103 -5.35 -13.97 11.22
CA PRO A 103 -5.68 -14.25 9.81
C PRO A 103 -6.77 -15.33 9.64
N GLU A 104 -6.75 -16.36 10.45
CA GLU A 104 -7.73 -17.45 10.46
C GLU A 104 -9.11 -16.96 10.90
N GLU A 105 -9.16 -16.21 12.01
CA GLU A 105 -10.40 -15.59 12.52
C GLU A 105 -10.95 -14.57 11.54
N PHE A 106 -10.10 -13.76 10.92
CA PHE A 106 -10.50 -12.81 9.87
C PHE A 106 -11.17 -13.54 8.70
N LYS A 107 -10.57 -14.64 8.25
CA LYS A 107 -11.13 -15.46 7.17
C LYS A 107 -12.48 -16.10 7.57
N ALA A 108 -12.59 -16.59 8.81
CA ALA A 108 -13.83 -17.17 9.32
C ALA A 108 -14.96 -16.13 9.45
N ASN A 109 -14.61 -14.87 9.75
CA ASN A 109 -15.58 -13.77 9.94
C ASN A 109 -15.87 -12.99 8.64
N ARG A 110 -15.31 -13.39 7.50
CA ARG A 110 -15.42 -12.67 6.22
C ARG A 110 -16.85 -12.67 5.65
N GLY A 111 -17.70 -13.61 6.07
CA GLY A 111 -19.02 -13.83 5.48
C GLY A 111 -18.94 -14.53 4.12
N ASP A 112 -20.06 -14.53 3.40
CA ASP A 112 -20.18 -15.16 2.08
C ASP A 112 -21.12 -14.31 1.18
N ILE A 113 -21.41 -14.79 -0.01
CA ILE A 113 -22.38 -14.13 -0.92
C ILE A 113 -23.74 -14.05 -0.22
N GLY A 114 -24.22 -12.82 -0.01
CA GLY A 114 -25.47 -12.57 0.71
C GLY A 114 -25.39 -12.71 2.24
N ILE A 115 -24.22 -13.08 2.80
CA ILE A 115 -23.98 -13.16 4.23
C ILE A 115 -22.94 -12.10 4.62
N PRO A 116 -23.32 -11.08 5.42
CA PRO A 116 -22.41 -10.04 5.85
C PRO A 116 -21.19 -10.59 6.63
N ALA A 117 -20.07 -9.89 6.55
CA ALA A 117 -18.95 -10.13 7.45
C ALA A 117 -19.29 -9.69 8.89
N THR A 118 -18.57 -10.24 9.85
CA THR A 118 -18.61 -9.80 11.24
C THR A 118 -17.26 -9.21 11.66
N SER A 119 -17.30 -8.16 12.49
CA SER A 119 -16.09 -7.51 12.99
C SER A 119 -16.31 -7.07 14.44
N PRO A 120 -15.88 -7.90 15.41
CA PRO A 120 -16.18 -7.67 16.83
C PRO A 120 -15.50 -6.40 17.39
N TYR A 121 -14.45 -5.90 16.74
CA TYR A 121 -13.70 -4.72 17.18
C TYR A 121 -14.07 -3.43 16.42
N ARG A 122 -15.10 -3.49 15.57
CA ARG A 122 -15.48 -2.38 14.69
C ARG A 122 -15.88 -1.11 15.45
N ASP A 123 -16.45 -1.26 16.62
CA ASP A 123 -16.91 -0.16 17.46
C ASP A 123 -15.95 0.13 18.64
N ARG A 124 -14.69 -0.29 18.54
CA ARG A 124 -13.65 0.06 19.50
C ARG A 124 -13.55 1.59 19.63
N PRO A 125 -13.45 2.14 20.85
CA PRO A 125 -13.30 3.57 21.06
C PRO A 125 -12.13 4.17 20.28
N ILE A 126 -12.31 5.40 19.77
CA ILE A 126 -11.29 6.09 18.96
C ILE A 126 -9.98 6.21 19.72
N GLU A 127 -10.03 6.61 20.99
CA GLU A 127 -8.86 6.78 21.85
C GLU A 127 -8.07 5.48 22.02
N GLU A 128 -8.78 4.36 22.17
CA GLU A 128 -8.16 3.03 22.28
C GLU A 128 -7.48 2.62 20.97
N SER A 129 -8.13 2.84 19.83
CA SER A 129 -7.53 2.58 18.51
C SER A 129 -6.32 3.46 18.25
N LEU A 130 -6.33 4.73 18.66
CA LEU A 130 -5.19 5.64 18.54
C LEU A 130 -4.00 5.16 19.39
N ASP A 131 -4.24 4.80 20.65
CA ASP A 131 -3.22 4.27 21.56
C ASP A 131 -2.59 2.99 20.99
N LEU A 132 -3.43 2.03 20.60
CA LEU A 132 -2.96 0.76 20.05
C LEU A 132 -2.18 0.95 18.74
N PHE A 133 -2.62 1.84 17.86
CA PHE A 133 -1.93 2.08 16.59
C PHE A 133 -0.57 2.73 16.81
N GLU A 134 -0.44 3.68 17.73
CA GLU A 134 0.86 4.26 18.11
C GLU A 134 1.80 3.19 18.71
N ARG A 135 1.29 2.33 19.58
CA ARG A 135 2.06 1.23 20.17
C ARG A 135 2.45 0.17 19.14
N MET A 136 1.61 -0.07 18.12
CA MET A 136 1.98 -0.90 16.95
C MET A 136 3.18 -0.28 16.22
N LYS A 137 3.14 1.02 15.95
CA LYS A 137 4.26 1.76 15.32
C LYS A 137 5.54 1.66 16.15
N ASN A 138 5.43 1.71 17.47
CA ASN A 138 6.56 1.64 18.40
C ASN A 138 7.12 0.21 18.58
N GLY A 139 6.56 -0.78 17.90
CA GLY A 139 7.08 -2.15 17.91
C GLY A 139 6.74 -2.97 19.15
N GLU A 140 5.74 -2.58 19.93
CA GLU A 140 5.38 -3.25 21.18
C GLU A 140 4.70 -4.61 20.97
N PHE A 141 4.21 -4.90 19.77
CA PHE A 141 3.43 -6.09 19.49
C PHE A 141 4.06 -6.99 18.42
N PRO A 142 3.91 -8.32 18.54
CA PRO A 142 4.36 -9.24 17.50
C PRO A 142 3.51 -9.15 16.23
N GLU A 143 4.05 -9.66 15.14
CA GLU A 143 3.31 -9.81 13.88
C GLU A 143 2.03 -10.63 14.08
N GLY A 144 0.97 -10.25 13.39
CA GLY A 144 -0.32 -10.92 13.47
C GLY A 144 -1.17 -10.58 14.71
N LYS A 145 -0.63 -9.83 15.68
CA LYS A 145 -1.39 -9.48 16.90
C LYS A 145 -2.49 -8.46 16.61
N TYR A 146 -2.18 -7.41 15.85
CA TYR A 146 -3.10 -6.33 15.51
C TYR A 146 -2.99 -5.96 14.04
N THR A 147 -4.10 -5.49 13.48
CA THR A 147 -4.16 -4.82 12.18
C THR A 147 -4.98 -3.54 12.31
N LEU A 148 -4.78 -2.59 11.41
CA LEU A 148 -5.69 -1.46 11.25
C LEU A 148 -6.63 -1.77 10.08
N ARG A 149 -7.93 -1.61 10.29
CA ARG A 149 -8.97 -1.84 9.28
C ARG A 149 -9.72 -0.55 8.98
N ALA A 150 -10.03 -0.34 7.71
CA ALA A 150 -10.96 0.72 7.31
C ALA A 150 -12.40 0.33 7.69
N LYS A 151 -13.18 1.29 8.16
CA LYS A 151 -14.61 1.11 8.50
C LYS A 151 -15.46 1.50 7.30
N ILE A 152 -15.86 0.52 6.49
CA ILE A 152 -16.58 0.74 5.23
C ILE A 152 -17.97 0.09 5.28
N ASP A 153 -18.12 -1.15 4.80
CA ASP A 153 -19.40 -1.84 4.72
C ASP A 153 -19.23 -3.37 4.79
N LEU A 154 -19.61 -3.95 5.92
CA LEU A 154 -19.51 -5.40 6.15
C LEU A 154 -20.47 -6.23 5.28
N ALA A 155 -21.49 -5.61 4.70
CA ALA A 155 -22.48 -6.28 3.84
C ALA A 155 -22.20 -6.10 2.34
N SER A 156 -21.13 -5.39 1.97
CA SER A 156 -20.78 -5.13 0.57
C SER A 156 -20.71 -6.43 -0.25
N GLY A 157 -21.26 -6.41 -1.46
CA GLY A 157 -21.09 -7.49 -2.44
C GLY A 157 -19.63 -7.65 -2.91
N ASN A 158 -18.85 -6.59 -2.82
CA ASN A 158 -17.41 -6.61 -3.04
C ASN A 158 -16.69 -6.93 -1.71
N PHE A 159 -16.11 -8.12 -1.61
CA PHE A 159 -15.40 -8.55 -0.39
C PHE A 159 -14.24 -7.62 0.01
N ASN A 160 -13.60 -6.93 -0.96
CA ASN A 160 -12.52 -5.99 -0.68
C ASN A 160 -13.01 -4.70 0.01
N MET A 161 -14.32 -4.46 0.05
CA MET A 161 -14.93 -3.32 0.74
C MET A 161 -15.49 -3.69 2.13
N ARG A 162 -15.35 -4.95 2.55
CA ARG A 162 -15.80 -5.43 3.86
C ARG A 162 -14.77 -5.16 4.93
N ASP A 163 -14.60 -3.90 5.29
CA ASP A 163 -13.63 -3.41 6.28
C ASP A 163 -12.22 -4.01 6.05
N PRO A 164 -11.55 -3.67 4.93
CA PRO A 164 -10.25 -4.23 4.59
C PRO A 164 -9.16 -3.81 5.57
N VAL A 165 -8.15 -4.65 5.70
CA VAL A 165 -6.92 -4.30 6.41
C VAL A 165 -6.18 -3.22 5.59
N ILE A 166 -5.79 -2.13 6.25
CA ILE A 166 -5.02 -1.03 5.65
C ILE A 166 -3.60 -0.89 6.21
N TYR A 167 -3.35 -1.43 7.41
CA TYR A 167 -2.01 -1.53 8.01
C TYR A 167 -1.81 -2.87 8.69
N ARG A 168 -0.59 -3.40 8.63
CA ARG A 168 -0.16 -4.62 9.32
C ARG A 168 1.16 -4.41 10.04
N ILE A 169 1.41 -5.23 11.06
CA ILE A 169 2.70 -5.30 11.75
C ILE A 169 3.64 -6.21 10.93
N ASN A 170 4.83 -5.73 10.67
CA ASN A 170 5.90 -6.50 10.03
C ASN A 170 7.25 -5.99 10.53
N HIS A 171 7.99 -6.82 11.26
CA HIS A 171 9.29 -6.47 11.85
C HIS A 171 10.49 -6.69 10.90
N MET A 172 10.26 -6.62 9.60
CA MET A 172 11.31 -6.79 8.60
C MET A 172 12.04 -5.47 8.31
N HIS A 173 13.33 -5.59 8.03
CA HIS A 173 14.16 -4.50 7.53
C HIS A 173 13.68 -4.07 6.14
N HIS A 174 13.49 -2.76 5.94
CA HIS A 174 13.14 -2.19 4.65
C HIS A 174 14.41 -1.73 3.92
N HIS A 175 14.52 -2.00 2.61
CA HIS A 175 15.73 -1.70 1.82
C HIS A 175 16.14 -0.22 1.85
N ARG A 176 15.21 0.72 2.07
CA ARG A 176 15.46 2.17 2.14
C ARG A 176 15.23 2.76 3.52
N GLN A 177 14.15 2.36 4.19
CA GLN A 177 13.75 2.93 5.48
C GLN A 177 14.42 2.22 6.68
N GLY A 178 15.12 1.11 6.42
CA GLY A 178 15.78 0.35 7.47
C GLY A 178 14.79 -0.21 8.49
N ASP A 179 15.10 -0.06 9.76
CA ASP A 179 14.29 -0.54 10.89
C ASP A 179 13.40 0.55 11.50
N LYS A 180 13.22 1.67 10.80
CA LYS A 180 12.41 2.80 11.28
C LYS A 180 10.94 2.42 11.49
N TRP A 181 10.41 1.55 10.63
CA TRP A 181 9.02 1.15 10.62
C TRP A 181 8.87 -0.33 10.97
N CYS A 182 7.87 -0.67 11.76
CA CYS A 182 7.42 -2.04 12.02
C CYS A 182 5.92 -2.22 11.72
N ILE A 183 5.27 -1.19 11.19
CA ILE A 183 3.95 -1.24 10.58
C ILE A 183 4.06 -0.74 9.14
N TYR A 184 3.35 -1.39 8.23
CA TYR A 184 3.39 -1.07 6.80
C TYR A 184 1.99 -0.97 6.23
N PRO A 185 1.73 0.06 5.38
CA PRO A 185 0.43 0.21 4.73
C PRO A 185 0.21 -0.91 3.71
N MET A 186 -1.04 -1.30 3.54
CA MET A 186 -1.44 -2.17 2.45
C MET A 186 -1.51 -1.37 1.14
N TYR A 187 -1.28 -2.04 0.01
CA TYR A 187 -1.24 -1.44 -1.31
C TYR A 187 -2.44 -0.53 -1.62
N ASP A 188 -3.65 -1.01 -1.39
CA ASP A 188 -4.87 -0.25 -1.72
C ASP A 188 -5.01 1.06 -0.92
N PHE A 189 -4.43 1.12 0.27
CA PHE A 189 -4.39 2.32 1.09
C PHE A 189 -3.27 3.29 0.67
N ALA A 190 -2.06 2.77 0.45
CA ALA A 190 -0.89 3.58 0.14
C ALA A 190 -0.93 4.16 -1.29
N HIS A 191 -1.37 3.37 -2.26
CA HIS A 191 -1.28 3.69 -3.68
C HIS A 191 -1.92 5.02 -4.11
N PRO A 192 -3.10 5.43 -3.63
CA PRO A 192 -3.68 6.73 -3.97
C PRO A 192 -2.99 7.92 -3.30
N ILE A 193 -2.16 7.68 -2.27
CA ILE A 193 -1.45 8.73 -1.53
C ILE A 193 -0.08 9.02 -2.18
N GLN A 194 0.54 7.99 -2.72
CA GLN A 194 1.90 7.98 -3.28
C GLN A 194 1.99 8.48 -4.71
#